data_fe200bc71af78a8ef14bf2ab3b84a24d
#
_entry.id   fe200bc71af78a8ef14bf2ab3b84a24d
#
_cell.length_a   1.000
_cell.length_b   1.000
_cell.length_c   1.000
_cell.angle_alpha   90.00
_cell.angle_beta   90.00
_cell.angle_gamma   90.00
#
_symmetry.space_group_name_H-M   'P 1'
#
loop_
_entity.id
_entity.type
_entity.pdbx_description
1 polymer ?
#
loop_
_entity_poly.entity_id
_entity_poly.type
_entity_poly.pdbx_seq_one_letter_code
_entity_poly.pdbx_strand_id
1 'polypeptide(L)'
;MSAARRTVPTPPSGGQIVPLRRLDERRASLAEISDEALLASCGVGDPAALGALFDRHHAAVYRLISRLLRAEPAETDDLVQMTFLEAWRSAPKFAGRGTVRSFLYGIAANTVRHHFRSSRRRRLAHEGIPEPLPSRAPDETVVRAQQIERLSLALEELPHDLRAAYVLCDLEDLPGVEAAHVLGVRAGTLWRRLHEARRALRDAIEGGTP
;
A
#
# COMPACT_ATOMS: atom_id res chain seq x y z
N MET A 1 11.11 41.15 -14.34
CA MET A 1 10.43 39.98 -13.68
C MET A 1 11.16 38.73 -14.18
N SER A 2 12.09 38.23 -13.35
CA SER A 2 12.99 37.13 -13.71
C SER A 2 12.41 35.79 -13.21
N ALA A 3 12.12 34.89 -14.15
CA ALA A 3 11.64 33.55 -13.85
C ALA A 3 12.82 32.70 -13.38
N ALA A 4 12.83 32.37 -12.10
CA ALA A 4 13.76 31.41 -11.51
C ALA A 4 13.51 30.00 -12.09
N ARG A 5 14.42 29.55 -12.95
CA ARG A 5 14.47 28.16 -13.44
C ARG A 5 14.79 27.26 -12.26
N ARG A 6 13.82 26.40 -11.87
CA ARG A 6 14.07 25.30 -10.94
C ARG A 6 15.04 24.33 -11.60
N THR A 7 16.27 24.31 -11.14
CA THR A 7 17.25 23.28 -11.49
C THR A 7 16.82 21.96 -10.84
N VAL A 8 16.43 21.01 -11.67
CA VAL A 8 16.28 19.60 -11.27
C VAL A 8 17.68 19.09 -10.95
N PRO A 9 17.96 18.50 -9.77
CA PRO A 9 19.25 17.92 -9.48
C PRO A 9 19.51 16.78 -10.47
N THR A 10 20.57 16.90 -11.23
CA THR A 10 21.08 15.86 -12.13
C THR A 10 21.50 14.66 -11.28
N PRO A 11 21.06 13.43 -11.58
CA PRO A 11 21.58 12.25 -10.89
C PRO A 11 23.10 12.17 -11.11
N PRO A 12 23.88 11.69 -10.12
CA PRO A 12 25.33 11.60 -10.26
C PRO A 12 25.68 10.70 -11.45
N SER A 13 26.34 11.29 -12.43
CA SER A 13 26.89 10.59 -13.60
C SER A 13 28.07 9.75 -13.14
N GLY A 14 27.86 8.46 -13.04
CA GLY A 14 28.89 7.50 -12.70
C GLY A 14 28.28 6.33 -11.96
N GLY A 15 27.73 5.35 -12.70
CA GLY A 15 27.26 4.09 -12.14
C GLY A 15 28.44 3.32 -11.52
N GLN A 16 28.79 3.64 -10.27
CA GLN A 16 29.70 2.80 -9.51
C GLN A 16 28.97 1.48 -9.26
N ILE A 17 29.49 0.41 -9.87
CA ILE A 17 29.04 -0.95 -9.57
C ILE A 17 29.44 -1.24 -8.12
N VAL A 18 28.49 -1.13 -7.20
CA VAL A 18 28.69 -1.49 -5.80
C VAL A 18 28.49 -3.01 -5.70
N PRO A 19 29.48 -3.79 -5.22
CA PRO A 19 29.31 -5.21 -5.02
C PRO A 19 28.14 -5.50 -4.07
N LEU A 20 27.26 -6.46 -4.43
CA LEU A 20 26.09 -6.84 -3.63
C LEU A 20 26.45 -7.09 -2.14
N ARG A 21 27.57 -7.78 -1.89
CA ARG A 21 28.06 -8.03 -0.52
C ARG A 21 28.24 -6.74 0.31
N ARG A 22 28.72 -5.66 -0.29
CA ARG A 22 28.85 -4.37 0.42
C ARG A 22 27.50 -3.72 0.69
N LEU A 23 26.50 -3.94 -0.16
CA LEU A 23 25.14 -3.47 0.08
C LEU A 23 24.51 -4.24 1.26
N ASP A 24 24.71 -5.55 1.33
CA ASP A 24 24.18 -6.38 2.42
C ASP A 24 24.82 -6.05 3.76
N GLU A 25 26.16 -5.88 3.82
CA GLU A 25 26.88 -5.47 5.04
C GLU A 25 26.39 -4.08 5.51
N ARG A 26 26.20 -3.13 4.58
CA ARG A 26 25.68 -1.80 4.90
C ARG A 26 24.23 -1.85 5.33
N ARG A 27 23.40 -2.66 4.69
CA ARG A 27 21.99 -2.88 5.04
C ARG A 27 21.86 -3.45 6.46
N ALA A 28 22.69 -4.41 6.84
CA ALA A 28 22.73 -4.94 8.20
C ALA A 28 23.11 -3.85 9.23
N SER A 29 24.05 -2.96 8.91
CA SER A 29 24.43 -1.84 9.78
C SER A 29 23.31 -0.77 9.94
N LEU A 30 22.33 -0.75 9.03
CA LEU A 30 21.20 0.16 9.07
C LEU A 30 20.00 -0.41 9.86
N ALA A 31 20.09 -1.63 10.39
CA ALA A 31 18.99 -2.29 11.10
C ALA A 31 18.50 -1.50 12.34
N GLU A 32 19.41 -0.81 13.03
CA GLU A 32 19.12 -0.03 14.24
C GLU A 32 18.73 1.44 13.96
N ILE A 33 18.77 1.87 12.70
CA ILE A 33 18.50 3.27 12.33
C ILE A 33 16.99 3.49 12.22
N SER A 34 16.49 4.67 12.65
CA SER A 34 15.07 5.00 12.55
C SER A 34 14.59 5.04 11.10
N ASP A 35 13.28 4.81 10.90
CA ASP A 35 12.67 4.83 9.58
C ASP A 35 12.80 6.20 8.90
N GLU A 36 12.72 7.29 9.69
CA GLU A 36 12.88 8.66 9.18
C GLU A 36 14.30 8.90 8.67
N ALA A 37 15.32 8.39 9.38
CA ALA A 37 16.71 8.51 8.97
C ALA A 37 17.00 7.64 7.75
N LEU A 38 16.40 6.44 7.66
CA LEU A 38 16.47 5.61 6.46
C LEU A 38 15.82 6.30 5.25
N LEU A 39 14.63 6.89 5.44
CA LEU A 39 13.95 7.61 4.37
C LEU A 39 14.73 8.85 3.94
N ALA A 40 15.35 9.59 4.86
CA ALA A 40 16.24 10.69 4.54
C ALA A 40 17.47 10.23 3.73
N SER A 41 18.06 9.07 4.08
CA SER A 41 19.16 8.46 3.34
C SER A 41 18.73 8.02 1.93
N CYS A 42 17.51 7.52 1.77
CA CYS A 42 16.92 7.31 0.44
C CYS A 42 16.85 8.61 -0.37
N GLY A 43 16.51 9.72 0.29
CA GLY A 43 16.42 11.04 -0.35
C GLY A 43 17.72 11.56 -0.92
N VAL A 44 18.87 11.11 -0.40
CA VAL A 44 20.21 11.43 -0.92
C VAL A 44 20.80 10.32 -1.81
N GLY A 45 20.02 9.29 -2.10
CA GLY A 45 20.36 8.24 -3.07
C GLY A 45 21.10 7.03 -2.49
N ASP A 46 20.92 6.68 -1.22
CA ASP A 46 21.52 5.49 -0.62
C ASP A 46 20.65 4.23 -0.84
N PRO A 47 21.02 3.31 -1.76
CA PRO A 47 20.23 2.13 -2.07
C PRO A 47 20.16 1.12 -0.92
N ALA A 48 21.15 1.10 0.00
CA ALA A 48 21.11 0.24 1.16
C ALA A 48 20.01 0.67 2.15
N ALA A 49 19.76 1.98 2.26
CA ALA A 49 18.66 2.50 3.06
C ALA A 49 17.28 2.09 2.49
N LEU A 50 17.11 2.07 1.17
CA LEU A 50 15.90 1.52 0.55
C LEU A 50 15.73 0.04 0.85
N GLY A 51 16.82 -0.74 0.77
CA GLY A 51 16.80 -2.16 1.12
C GLY A 51 16.37 -2.38 2.59
N ALA A 52 16.88 -1.59 3.52
CA ALA A 52 16.51 -1.67 4.93
C ALA A 52 15.03 -1.28 5.17
N LEU A 53 14.53 -0.23 4.51
CA LEU A 53 13.10 0.13 4.55
C LEU A 53 12.22 -0.97 3.94
N PHE A 54 12.66 -1.56 2.84
CA PHE A 54 11.95 -2.68 2.21
C PHE A 54 11.82 -3.85 3.20
N ASP A 55 12.90 -4.27 3.85
CA ASP A 55 12.87 -5.39 4.80
C ASP A 55 11.89 -5.15 5.96
N ARG A 56 11.86 -3.93 6.48
CA ARG A 56 10.98 -3.59 7.60
C ARG A 56 9.52 -3.50 7.22
N HIS A 57 9.22 -2.95 6.06
CA HIS A 57 7.86 -2.57 5.69
C HIS A 57 7.23 -3.43 4.60
N HIS A 58 8.02 -4.28 3.90
CA HIS A 58 7.52 -5.11 2.80
C HIS A 58 6.28 -5.91 3.20
N ALA A 59 6.33 -6.67 4.31
CA ALA A 59 5.21 -7.50 4.73
C ALA A 59 3.94 -6.68 5.05
N ALA A 60 4.09 -5.49 5.63
CA ALA A 60 2.97 -4.61 5.94
C ALA A 60 2.37 -3.98 4.66
N VAL A 61 3.23 -3.51 3.74
CA VAL A 61 2.80 -2.96 2.45
C VAL A 61 2.14 -4.05 1.59
N TYR A 62 2.69 -5.26 1.56
CA TYR A 62 2.12 -6.40 0.85
C TYR A 62 0.71 -6.73 1.38
N ARG A 63 0.54 -6.85 2.70
CA ARG A 63 -0.78 -7.10 3.32
C ARG A 63 -1.78 -6.00 2.98
N LEU A 64 -1.36 -4.74 3.05
CA LEU A 64 -2.23 -3.61 2.69
C LEU A 64 -2.69 -3.71 1.24
N ILE A 65 -1.76 -3.90 0.30
CA ILE A 65 -2.07 -3.98 -1.13
C ILE A 65 -2.97 -5.19 -1.41
N SER A 66 -2.66 -6.38 -0.88
CA SER A 66 -3.47 -7.59 -1.05
C SER A 66 -4.91 -7.39 -0.57
N ARG A 67 -5.11 -6.69 0.56
CA ARG A 67 -6.44 -6.39 1.10
C ARG A 67 -7.20 -5.33 0.28
N LEU A 68 -6.48 -4.41 -0.35
CA LEU A 68 -7.08 -3.37 -1.20
C LEU A 68 -7.36 -3.88 -2.61
N LEU A 69 -6.50 -4.73 -3.13
CA LEU A 69 -6.52 -5.25 -4.48
C LEU A 69 -7.05 -6.69 -4.46
N ARG A 70 -8.06 -6.98 -5.28
CA ARG A 70 -8.53 -8.34 -5.53
C ARG A 70 -7.70 -8.93 -6.67
N ALA A 71 -6.43 -9.22 -6.43
CA ALA A 71 -5.49 -9.59 -7.48
C ALA A 71 -4.67 -10.83 -7.12
N GLU A 72 -4.12 -11.44 -8.14
CA GLU A 72 -3.14 -12.52 -8.02
C GLU A 72 -1.88 -12.05 -7.26
N PRO A 73 -1.18 -12.97 -6.56
CA PRO A 73 0.03 -12.64 -5.82
C PRO A 73 1.08 -11.90 -6.66
N ALA A 74 1.29 -12.31 -7.92
CA ALA A 74 2.24 -11.66 -8.83
C ALA A 74 1.91 -10.18 -9.08
N GLU A 75 0.64 -9.84 -9.25
CA GLU A 75 0.19 -8.47 -9.43
C GLU A 75 0.39 -7.64 -8.14
N THR A 76 0.19 -8.26 -6.98
CA THR A 76 0.47 -7.65 -5.68
C THR A 76 1.96 -7.34 -5.53
N ASP A 77 2.85 -8.27 -5.90
CA ASP A 77 4.30 -8.08 -5.85
C ASP A 77 4.76 -6.92 -6.74
N ASP A 78 4.22 -6.80 -7.94
CA ASP A 78 4.51 -5.68 -8.84
C ASP A 78 4.14 -4.33 -8.21
N LEU A 79 2.97 -4.24 -7.58
CA LEU A 79 2.52 -3.01 -6.92
C LEU A 79 3.32 -2.70 -5.65
N VAL A 80 3.79 -3.72 -4.94
CA VAL A 80 4.74 -3.54 -3.81
C VAL A 80 6.04 -2.93 -4.33
N GLN A 81 6.63 -3.48 -5.38
CA GLN A 81 7.86 -2.94 -5.98
C GLN A 81 7.65 -1.49 -6.44
N MET A 82 6.56 -1.22 -7.15
CA MET A 82 6.21 0.14 -7.58
C MET A 82 6.07 1.10 -6.40
N THR A 83 5.49 0.65 -5.27
CA THR A 83 5.35 1.44 -4.05
C THR A 83 6.71 1.85 -3.49
N PHE A 84 7.66 0.93 -3.37
CA PHE A 84 8.99 1.24 -2.84
C PHE A 84 9.82 2.08 -3.81
N LEU A 85 9.70 1.89 -5.12
CA LEU A 85 10.34 2.75 -6.11
C LEU A 85 9.79 4.17 -6.06
N GLU A 86 8.48 4.34 -5.87
CA GLU A 86 7.89 5.67 -5.73
C GLU A 86 8.23 6.30 -4.37
N ALA A 87 8.34 5.50 -3.30
CA ALA A 87 8.83 5.97 -2.01
C ALA A 87 10.26 6.51 -2.12
N TRP A 88 11.14 5.81 -2.83
CA TRP A 88 12.49 6.30 -3.16
C TRP A 88 12.47 7.65 -3.87
N ARG A 89 11.68 7.79 -4.93
CA ARG A 89 11.56 9.03 -5.70
C ARG A 89 10.98 10.17 -4.89
N SER A 90 10.08 9.86 -3.98
CA SER A 90 9.35 10.83 -3.16
C SER A 90 9.99 11.10 -1.81
N ALA A 91 11.02 10.35 -1.41
CA ALA A 91 11.73 10.52 -0.15
C ALA A 91 12.19 11.96 0.13
N PRO A 92 12.74 12.73 -0.86
CA PRO A 92 13.12 14.12 -0.64
C PRO A 92 11.95 15.06 -0.30
N LYS A 93 10.71 14.63 -0.57
CA LYS A 93 9.49 15.41 -0.32
C LYS A 93 8.84 15.07 1.00
N PHE A 94 9.34 14.07 1.71
CA PHE A 94 8.81 13.69 3.03
C PHE A 94 9.09 14.79 4.05
N ALA A 95 8.03 15.44 4.51
CA ALA A 95 8.11 16.60 5.41
C ALA A 95 7.96 16.23 6.89
N GLY A 96 8.08 14.95 7.26
CA GLY A 96 7.91 14.47 8.64
C GLY A 96 6.46 14.56 9.16
N ARG A 97 5.47 14.72 8.29
CA ARG A 97 4.06 14.72 8.67
C ARG A 97 3.55 13.28 8.74
N GLY A 98 3.40 12.77 9.95
CA GLY A 98 3.05 11.37 10.18
C GLY A 98 4.26 10.44 10.18
N THR A 99 4.01 9.15 10.28
CA THR A 99 5.03 8.10 10.31
C THR A 99 5.49 7.72 8.89
N VAL A 100 6.69 7.14 8.76
CA VAL A 100 7.15 6.57 7.49
C VAL A 100 6.20 5.45 7.01
N ARG A 101 5.62 4.69 7.94
CA ARG A 101 4.59 3.70 7.62
C ARG A 101 3.38 4.34 6.95
N SER A 102 2.84 5.43 7.49
CA SER A 102 1.69 6.13 6.87
C SER A 102 2.05 6.75 5.52
N PHE A 103 3.28 7.22 5.35
CA PHE A 103 3.79 7.69 4.06
C PHE A 103 3.81 6.56 3.01
N LEU A 104 4.36 5.38 3.36
CA LEU A 104 4.37 4.21 2.47
C LEU A 104 2.95 3.75 2.14
N TYR A 105 2.05 3.76 3.12
CA TYR A 105 0.63 3.42 2.91
C TYR A 105 -0.08 4.40 1.98
N GLY A 106 0.26 5.69 2.05
CA GLY A 106 -0.25 6.71 1.12
C GLY A 106 0.17 6.43 -0.33
N ILE A 107 1.43 6.05 -0.53
CA ILE A 107 1.94 5.66 -1.83
C ILE A 107 1.25 4.38 -2.32
N ALA A 108 1.18 3.34 -1.47
CA ALA A 108 0.53 2.07 -1.79
C ALA A 108 -0.94 2.25 -2.19
N ALA A 109 -1.72 3.01 -1.41
CA ALA A 109 -3.11 3.31 -1.71
C ALA A 109 -3.28 4.06 -3.06
N ASN A 110 -2.36 4.99 -3.37
CA ASN A 110 -2.35 5.68 -4.66
C ASN A 110 -1.99 4.72 -5.81
N THR A 111 -0.99 3.86 -5.63
CA THR A 111 -0.57 2.86 -6.63
C THR A 111 -1.74 1.93 -6.97
N VAL A 112 -2.43 1.39 -5.96
CA VAL A 112 -3.64 0.57 -6.14
C VAL A 112 -4.74 1.34 -6.85
N ARG A 113 -5.01 2.59 -6.47
CA ARG A 113 -6.02 3.44 -7.12
C ARG A 113 -5.71 3.68 -8.60
N HIS A 114 -4.45 3.93 -8.93
CA HIS A 114 -4.01 4.09 -10.32
C HIS A 114 -4.15 2.79 -11.11
N HIS A 115 -3.81 1.66 -10.50
CA HIS A 115 -3.99 0.33 -11.08
C HIS A 115 -5.47 0.08 -11.44
N PHE A 116 -6.42 0.30 -10.53
CA PHE A 116 -7.86 0.16 -10.82
C PHE A 116 -8.33 1.06 -11.96
N ARG A 117 -7.88 2.31 -12.00
CA ARG A 117 -8.25 3.24 -13.09
C ARG A 117 -7.72 2.77 -14.44
N SER A 118 -6.52 2.23 -14.49
CA SER A 118 -5.92 1.72 -15.73
C SER A 118 -6.57 0.42 -16.18
N SER A 119 -6.87 -0.49 -15.26
CA SER A 119 -7.56 -1.77 -15.54
C SER A 119 -8.99 -1.53 -16.02
N ARG A 120 -9.73 -0.59 -15.40
CA ARG A 120 -11.06 -0.19 -15.88
C ARG A 120 -11.01 0.39 -17.28
N ARG A 121 -10.04 1.24 -17.61
CA ARG A 121 -9.88 1.78 -18.98
C ARG A 121 -9.57 0.69 -19.99
N ARG A 122 -8.72 -0.28 -19.63
CA ARG A 122 -8.43 -1.45 -20.49
C ARG A 122 -9.64 -2.32 -20.71
N ARG A 123 -10.46 -2.59 -19.68
CA ARG A 123 -11.72 -3.35 -19.81
C ARG A 123 -12.72 -2.66 -20.71
N LEU A 124 -12.88 -1.34 -20.60
CA LEU A 124 -13.77 -0.56 -21.47
C LEU A 124 -13.29 -0.49 -22.93
N ALA A 125 -11.97 -0.66 -23.17
CA ALA A 125 -11.39 -0.72 -24.51
C ALA A 125 -11.42 -2.15 -25.11
N HIS A 126 -11.55 -3.18 -24.27
CA HIS A 126 -11.70 -4.57 -24.66
C HIS A 126 -13.00 -5.07 -24.03
N GLU A 127 -14.07 -5.15 -24.82
CA GLU A 127 -15.31 -5.83 -24.42
C GLU A 127 -15.01 -7.33 -24.23
N GLY A 128 -14.54 -7.70 -23.05
CA GLY A 128 -14.19 -9.06 -22.64
C GLY A 128 -14.79 -9.37 -21.28
N ILE A 129 -15.44 -10.52 -21.19
CA ILE A 129 -16.13 -11.11 -20.04
C ILE A 129 -15.21 -11.12 -18.80
N PRO A 130 -15.69 -10.76 -17.60
CA PRO A 130 -14.91 -10.88 -16.37
C PRO A 130 -14.63 -12.35 -16.08
N GLU A 131 -13.38 -12.73 -16.01
CA GLU A 131 -12.97 -14.05 -15.53
C GLU A 131 -13.18 -14.12 -14.01
N PRO A 132 -13.90 -15.12 -13.49
CA PRO A 132 -14.06 -15.32 -12.05
C PRO A 132 -12.71 -15.75 -11.44
N LEU A 133 -12.29 -15.06 -10.38
CA LEU A 133 -11.09 -15.43 -9.62
C LEU A 133 -11.28 -16.81 -8.96
N PRO A 134 -10.25 -17.66 -8.92
CA PRO A 134 -10.33 -18.97 -8.32
C PRO A 134 -10.57 -18.88 -6.81
N SER A 135 -11.62 -19.56 -6.36
CA SER A 135 -11.90 -19.79 -4.95
C SER A 135 -10.86 -20.77 -4.39
N ARG A 136 -10.20 -20.40 -3.31
CA ARG A 136 -9.26 -21.27 -2.61
C ARG A 136 -10.05 -22.22 -1.69
N ALA A 137 -9.87 -23.52 -1.87
CA ALA A 137 -10.55 -24.56 -1.10
C ALA A 137 -10.17 -24.54 0.40
N PRO A 138 -11.09 -24.92 1.31
CA PRO A 138 -10.87 -24.86 2.74
C PRO A 138 -10.16 -26.10 3.27
N ASP A 139 -9.22 -25.91 4.19
CA ASP A 139 -8.75 -26.94 5.11
C ASP A 139 -8.82 -26.43 6.57
N GLU A 140 -9.00 -27.36 7.47
CA GLU A 140 -9.64 -27.35 8.75
C GLU A 140 -9.15 -26.39 9.84
N THR A 141 -10.05 -25.51 10.23
CA THR A 141 -10.49 -25.16 11.61
C THR A 141 -11.88 -24.51 11.45
N VAL A 142 -12.89 -25.35 11.34
CA VAL A 142 -14.10 -25.11 10.53
C VAL A 142 -14.91 -23.84 10.87
N VAL A 143 -15.04 -23.43 12.11
CA VAL A 143 -15.92 -22.28 12.46
C VAL A 143 -15.19 -20.93 12.34
N ARG A 144 -13.97 -20.84 12.83
CA ARG A 144 -13.18 -19.59 12.78
C ARG A 144 -12.67 -19.29 11.37
N ALA A 145 -12.31 -20.34 10.62
CA ALA A 145 -11.94 -20.23 9.23
C ALA A 145 -13.12 -19.77 8.35
N GLN A 146 -14.31 -20.31 8.59
CA GLN A 146 -15.53 -19.87 7.88
C GLN A 146 -15.89 -18.40 8.16
N GLN A 147 -15.70 -17.92 9.39
CA GLN A 147 -15.93 -16.51 9.72
C GLN A 147 -14.90 -15.59 9.04
N ILE A 148 -13.63 -15.99 9.01
CA ILE A 148 -12.56 -15.26 8.32
C ILE A 148 -12.81 -15.26 6.81
N GLU A 149 -13.22 -16.38 6.24
CA GLU A 149 -13.54 -16.49 4.82
C GLU A 149 -14.75 -15.62 4.44
N ARG A 150 -15.83 -15.66 5.24
CA ARG A 150 -16.99 -14.76 5.04
C ARG A 150 -16.60 -13.30 5.13
N LEU A 151 -15.78 -12.92 6.11
CA LEU A 151 -15.29 -11.55 6.23
C LEU A 151 -14.43 -11.15 5.01
N SER A 152 -13.58 -12.06 4.54
CA SER A 152 -12.75 -11.82 3.36
C SER A 152 -13.60 -11.60 2.11
N LEU A 153 -14.60 -12.44 1.88
CA LEU A 153 -15.55 -12.31 0.78
C LEU A 153 -16.36 -11.00 0.88
N ALA A 154 -16.87 -10.69 2.08
CA ALA A 154 -17.61 -9.45 2.30
C ALA A 154 -16.73 -8.20 2.09
N LEU A 155 -15.47 -8.24 2.53
CA LEU A 155 -14.49 -7.17 2.24
C LEU A 155 -14.28 -7.00 0.73
N GLU A 156 -14.25 -8.10 0.00
CA GLU A 156 -14.08 -8.08 -1.45
C GLU A 156 -15.27 -7.46 -2.20
N GLU A 157 -16.46 -7.54 -1.66
CA GLU A 157 -17.65 -6.95 -2.23
C GLU A 157 -17.78 -5.44 -1.95
N LEU A 158 -17.08 -4.94 -0.93
CA LEU A 158 -17.11 -3.52 -0.61
C LEU A 158 -16.59 -2.66 -1.78
N PRO A 159 -17.24 -1.52 -2.07
CA PRO A 159 -16.65 -0.49 -2.91
C PRO A 159 -15.25 -0.12 -2.42
N HIS A 160 -14.30 0.10 -3.36
CA HIS A 160 -12.89 0.36 -3.04
C HIS A 160 -12.70 1.43 -1.96
N ASP A 161 -13.45 2.52 -2.01
CA ASP A 161 -13.34 3.62 -1.06
C ASP A 161 -13.75 3.25 0.37
N LEU A 162 -14.75 2.38 0.53
CA LEU A 162 -15.22 1.86 1.81
C LEU A 162 -14.20 0.83 2.34
N ARG A 163 -13.76 -0.07 1.47
CA ARG A 163 -12.72 -1.07 1.80
C ARG A 163 -11.44 -0.40 2.27
N ALA A 164 -10.96 0.63 1.56
CA ALA A 164 -9.75 1.35 1.93
C ALA A 164 -9.86 2.03 3.30
N ALA A 165 -11.00 2.62 3.62
CA ALA A 165 -11.24 3.20 4.95
C ALA A 165 -11.20 2.14 6.04
N TYR A 166 -11.85 0.99 5.84
CA TYR A 166 -11.88 -0.11 6.79
C TYR A 166 -10.51 -0.77 6.96
N VAL A 167 -9.83 -1.07 5.85
CA VAL A 167 -8.50 -1.70 5.90
C VAL A 167 -7.51 -0.83 6.65
N LEU A 168 -7.45 0.46 6.37
CA LEU A 168 -6.49 1.36 7.03
C LEU A 168 -6.81 1.56 8.51
N CYS A 169 -8.08 1.74 8.89
CA CYS A 169 -8.43 2.05 10.28
C CYS A 169 -8.56 0.79 11.16
N ASP A 170 -9.22 -0.26 10.66
CA ASP A 170 -9.60 -1.42 11.48
C ASP A 170 -8.65 -2.62 11.33
N LEU A 171 -7.97 -2.76 10.18
CA LEU A 171 -7.04 -3.87 9.98
C LEU A 171 -5.57 -3.49 10.09
N GLU A 172 -5.23 -2.23 9.81
CA GLU A 172 -3.86 -1.72 9.91
C GLU A 172 -3.67 -0.76 11.09
N ASP A 173 -4.71 -0.56 11.92
CA ASP A 173 -4.72 0.27 13.15
C ASP A 173 -4.20 1.70 12.93
N LEU A 174 -4.45 2.27 11.74
CA LEU A 174 -4.03 3.63 11.45
C LEU A 174 -4.96 4.64 12.14
N PRO A 175 -4.42 5.63 12.88
CA PRO A 175 -5.25 6.70 13.43
C PRO A 175 -6.08 7.37 12.33
N GLY A 176 -7.37 7.68 12.61
CA GLY A 176 -8.29 8.21 11.62
C GLY A 176 -7.78 9.47 10.90
N VAL A 177 -7.03 10.34 11.61
CA VAL A 177 -6.40 11.53 11.00
C VAL A 177 -5.36 11.12 9.95
N GLU A 178 -4.52 10.13 10.26
CA GLU A 178 -3.50 9.61 9.33
C GLU A 178 -4.15 8.88 8.17
N ALA A 179 -5.15 8.03 8.42
CA ALA A 179 -5.90 7.33 7.37
C ALA A 179 -6.61 8.31 6.42
N ALA A 180 -7.18 9.40 6.92
CA ALA A 180 -7.76 10.45 6.09
C ALA A 180 -6.71 11.13 5.21
N HIS A 181 -5.51 11.40 5.77
CA HIS A 181 -4.38 11.94 5.02
C HIS A 181 -3.90 10.98 3.94
N VAL A 182 -3.71 9.70 4.28
CA VAL A 182 -3.34 8.61 3.35
C VAL A 182 -4.30 8.52 2.17
N LEU A 183 -5.61 8.61 2.43
CA LEU A 183 -6.63 8.53 1.38
C LEU A 183 -6.86 9.85 0.64
N GLY A 184 -6.27 10.96 1.10
CA GLY A 184 -6.46 12.29 0.53
C GLY A 184 -7.89 12.80 0.69
N VAL A 185 -8.56 12.47 1.79
CA VAL A 185 -9.94 12.87 2.08
C VAL A 185 -10.03 13.66 3.39
N ARG A 186 -11.16 14.38 3.60
CA ARG A 186 -11.45 15.01 4.87
C ARG A 186 -11.81 13.97 5.94
N ALA A 187 -11.47 14.22 7.19
CA ALA A 187 -11.77 13.32 8.31
C ALA A 187 -13.26 12.92 8.36
N GLY A 188 -14.20 13.84 8.17
CA GLY A 188 -15.63 13.53 8.12
C GLY A 188 -16.01 12.56 7.00
N THR A 189 -15.35 12.65 5.83
CA THR A 189 -15.55 11.69 4.73
C THR A 189 -15.02 10.31 5.09
N LEU A 190 -13.85 10.23 5.77
CA LEU A 190 -13.30 8.97 6.24
C LEU A 190 -14.25 8.29 7.23
N TRP A 191 -14.71 9.04 8.25
CA TRP A 191 -15.59 8.46 9.27
C TRP A 191 -16.92 7.96 8.70
N ARG A 192 -17.51 8.69 7.74
CA ARG A 192 -18.70 8.24 7.03
C ARG A 192 -18.43 6.93 6.28
N ARG A 193 -17.34 6.87 5.47
CA ARG A 193 -16.94 5.67 4.75
C ARG A 193 -16.70 4.48 5.69
N LEU A 194 -16.02 4.71 6.80
CA LEU A 194 -15.75 3.68 7.79
C LEU A 194 -17.02 3.15 8.44
N HIS A 195 -17.97 4.05 8.77
CA HIS A 195 -19.28 3.65 9.30
C HIS A 195 -20.06 2.81 8.29
N GLU A 196 -20.13 3.24 7.04
CA GLU A 196 -20.79 2.52 5.96
C GLU A 196 -20.14 1.15 5.73
N ALA A 197 -18.82 1.06 5.73
CA ALA A 197 -18.07 -0.19 5.58
C ALA A 197 -18.39 -1.18 6.73
N ARG A 198 -18.30 -0.70 7.97
CA ARG A 198 -18.61 -1.54 9.17
C ARG A 198 -20.06 -2.06 9.15
N ARG A 199 -21.00 -1.23 8.69
CA ARG A 199 -22.39 -1.64 8.57
C ARG A 199 -22.53 -2.73 7.51
N ALA A 200 -22.03 -2.52 6.31
CA ALA A 200 -22.12 -3.49 5.22
C ALA A 200 -21.46 -4.83 5.59
N LEU A 201 -20.31 -4.82 6.26
CA LEU A 201 -19.64 -6.04 6.72
C LEU A 201 -20.44 -6.77 7.80
N ARG A 202 -21.06 -6.04 8.73
CA ARG A 202 -21.94 -6.64 9.75
C ARG A 202 -23.15 -7.30 9.10
N ASP A 203 -23.82 -6.58 8.21
CA ASP A 203 -25.01 -7.08 7.50
C ASP A 203 -24.66 -8.36 6.70
N ALA A 204 -23.46 -8.42 6.07
CA ALA A 204 -23.00 -9.60 5.35
C ALA A 204 -22.67 -10.80 6.25
N ILE A 205 -22.15 -10.55 7.45
CA ILE A 205 -21.82 -11.62 8.42
C ILE A 205 -23.10 -12.12 9.12
N GLU A 206 -24.00 -11.22 9.54
CA GLU A 206 -25.24 -11.55 10.25
C GLU A 206 -26.33 -12.08 9.29
N GLY A 207 -26.43 -11.55 8.08
CA GLY A 207 -27.39 -11.98 7.06
C GLY A 207 -27.09 -13.33 6.41
N GLY A 208 -25.95 -13.94 6.71
CA GLY A 208 -25.56 -15.28 6.26
C GLY A 208 -25.90 -16.40 7.24
N THR A 209 -26.72 -16.13 8.25
CA THR A 209 -27.25 -17.19 9.15
C THR A 209 -28.55 -17.72 8.54
N PRO A 210 -28.62 -19.00 8.13
CA PRO A 210 -29.87 -19.62 7.62
C PRO A 210 -30.91 -19.78 8.73
#